data_7a7821fdbe550cf82eff5f2212d52a69
#
_entry.id   7a7821fdbe550cf82eff5f2212d52a69
#
_cell.length_a   1.000
_cell.length_b   1.000
_cell.length_c   1.000
_cell.angle_alpha   90.00
_cell.angle_beta   90.00
_cell.angle_gamma   90.00
#
_symmetry.space_group_name_H-M   'P 1'
#
loop_
_entity.id
_entity.type
_entity.pdbx_description
1 polymer ?
#
loop_
_entity_poly.entity_id
_entity_poly.type
_entity_poly.pdbx_seq_one_letter_code
_entity_poly.pdbx_strand_id
1 'polypeptide(L)'
;MKTRIRKLTSLLLSLSLASALTLPAAASEALGEDLSAKDTVIHQETQLSTNVFWSTAYSDLRTENLITYTPNKTVTPMVTYGDVLTDRSSVAAMASNLEAEGYRVVAGINGDFYNVSTGLPIGLVVTDGILRSSDAGYYAIGFRADGTAVLGKPSVKISADLGYAVDDGSGSTTELIRSVAAVNKARTNSGLFLYTYDFNAKHTTGTTENGVNAVCAIEQGELAIGSTVTARVERVEETTVTSIQPDQIILSANANADAYYTNALRNMPVGSEVTFTVT
;
A
#
# COMPACT_ATOMS: atom_id res chain seq x y z
N MET A 1 -28.04 28.37 -50.24
CA MET A 1 -28.40 28.06 -48.83
C MET A 1 -27.48 27.06 -48.09
N LYS A 2 -26.65 26.24 -48.78
CA LYS A 2 -25.72 25.25 -48.17
C LYS A 2 -24.38 25.82 -47.66
N THR A 3 -23.96 26.99 -48.12
CA THR A 3 -22.65 27.58 -47.79
C THR A 3 -22.62 28.38 -46.49
N ARG A 4 -23.79 28.84 -46.01
CA ARG A 4 -23.90 29.58 -44.72
C ARG A 4 -23.94 28.68 -43.49
N ILE A 5 -24.42 27.44 -43.64
CA ILE A 5 -24.52 26.48 -42.54
C ILE A 5 -23.14 25.92 -42.14
N ARG A 6 -22.22 25.77 -43.13
CA ARG A 6 -20.84 25.29 -42.83
C ARG A 6 -19.97 26.31 -42.08
N LYS A 7 -20.25 27.60 -42.22
CA LYS A 7 -19.52 28.64 -41.47
C LYS A 7 -20.00 28.82 -40.05
N LEU A 8 -21.27 28.53 -39.76
CA LEU A 8 -21.80 28.54 -38.38
C LEU A 8 -21.36 27.33 -37.55
N THR A 9 -21.25 26.16 -38.17
CA THR A 9 -20.78 24.94 -37.46
C THR A 9 -19.30 24.99 -37.14
N SER A 10 -18.47 25.63 -37.99
CA SER A 10 -17.02 25.80 -37.65
C SER A 10 -16.79 26.86 -36.57
N LEU A 11 -17.67 27.86 -36.43
CA LEU A 11 -17.60 28.88 -35.39
C LEU A 11 -18.05 28.33 -34.02
N LEU A 12 -19.03 27.44 -33.98
CA LEU A 12 -19.48 26.76 -32.76
C LEU A 12 -18.48 25.71 -32.28
N LEU A 13 -17.76 25.04 -33.21
CA LEU A 13 -16.72 24.07 -32.82
C LEU A 13 -15.46 24.75 -32.28
N SER A 14 -15.10 25.94 -32.80
CA SER A 14 -13.98 26.72 -32.27
C SER A 14 -14.26 27.41 -30.94
N LEU A 15 -15.53 27.69 -30.62
CA LEU A 15 -15.92 28.27 -29.34
C LEU A 15 -15.97 27.20 -28.23
N SER A 16 -16.28 25.95 -28.56
CA SER A 16 -16.28 24.83 -27.59
C SER A 16 -14.89 24.32 -27.27
N LEU A 17 -13.90 24.52 -28.15
CA LEU A 17 -12.50 24.18 -27.84
C LEU A 17 -11.78 25.25 -27.00
N ALA A 18 -12.22 26.50 -27.07
CA ALA A 18 -11.64 27.59 -26.28
C ALA A 18 -12.10 27.60 -24.83
N SER A 19 -13.25 26.96 -24.50
CA SER A 19 -13.75 26.85 -23.13
C SER A 19 -13.19 25.67 -22.33
N ALA A 20 -12.40 24.79 -22.97
CA ALA A 20 -11.77 23.64 -22.31
C ALA A 20 -10.37 23.92 -21.76
N LEU A 21 -9.85 25.14 -21.93
CA LEU A 21 -8.48 25.51 -21.51
C LEU A 21 -8.41 26.53 -20.38
N THR A 22 -9.54 26.88 -19.78
CA THR A 22 -9.54 27.63 -18.52
C THR A 22 -9.75 26.67 -17.36
N LEU A 23 -8.76 25.87 -17.02
CA LEU A 23 -8.69 25.28 -15.70
C LEU A 23 -8.35 26.39 -14.70
N PRO A 24 -9.06 26.45 -13.60
CA PRO A 24 -9.16 27.64 -12.79
C PRO A 24 -7.91 27.85 -11.94
N ALA A 25 -7.42 29.06 -11.95
CA ALA A 25 -6.71 29.68 -10.83
C ALA A 25 -7.58 29.76 -9.54
N ALA A 26 -8.73 29.09 -9.48
CA ALA A 26 -9.70 29.22 -8.41
C ALA A 26 -9.37 28.41 -7.15
N ALA A 27 -8.32 27.56 -7.17
CA ALA A 27 -7.93 26.82 -5.96
C ALA A 27 -7.11 27.68 -4.99
N SER A 28 -6.35 28.66 -5.49
CA SER A 28 -5.46 29.50 -4.68
C SER A 28 -6.22 30.56 -3.88
N GLU A 29 -7.27 31.16 -4.43
CA GLU A 29 -8.11 32.14 -3.71
C GLU A 29 -8.77 31.57 -2.44
N ALA A 30 -9.06 30.24 -2.44
CA ALA A 30 -9.62 29.57 -1.27
C ALA A 30 -8.63 29.40 -0.11
N LEU A 31 -7.33 29.46 -0.37
CA LEU A 31 -6.26 29.30 0.64
C LEU A 31 -5.80 30.62 1.21
N GLY A 32 -5.92 31.72 0.47
CA GLY A 32 -5.51 33.05 0.86
C GLY A 32 -5.09 33.93 -0.32
N GLU A 33 -4.38 35.03 -0.05
CA GLU A 33 -3.88 35.94 -1.07
C GLU A 33 -2.59 35.43 -1.70
N ASP A 34 -2.59 35.21 -3.01
CA ASP A 34 -1.40 34.79 -3.75
C ASP A 34 -0.38 35.93 -3.86
N LEU A 35 0.86 35.63 -3.44
CA LEU A 35 1.99 36.57 -3.52
C LEU A 35 2.91 36.22 -4.68
N SER A 36 3.09 34.97 -5.00
CA SER A 36 3.81 34.51 -6.18
C SER A 36 3.37 33.12 -6.61
N ALA A 37 3.40 32.88 -7.92
CA ALA A 37 3.14 31.58 -8.51
C ALA A 37 4.21 31.27 -9.56
N LYS A 38 4.67 30.03 -9.62
CA LYS A 38 5.64 29.55 -10.59
C LYS A 38 5.29 28.15 -11.05
N ASP A 39 5.13 27.98 -12.35
CA ASP A 39 4.98 26.69 -12.99
C ASP A 39 6.29 26.25 -13.63
N THR A 40 6.63 25.00 -13.43
CA THR A 40 7.81 24.37 -14.01
C THR A 40 7.42 23.03 -14.64
N VAL A 41 7.60 22.87 -15.95
CA VAL A 41 7.47 21.57 -16.59
C VAL A 41 8.70 20.75 -16.21
N ILE A 42 8.48 19.65 -15.48
CA ILE A 42 9.56 18.77 -15.02
C ILE A 42 9.87 17.73 -16.11
N HIS A 43 8.84 17.15 -16.67
CA HIS A 43 8.89 16.15 -17.74
C HIS A 43 7.60 16.22 -18.56
N GLN A 44 7.50 15.44 -19.66
CA GLN A 44 6.25 15.35 -20.44
C GLN A 44 5.07 15.05 -19.52
N GLU A 45 3.98 15.80 -19.66
CA GLU A 45 2.73 15.66 -18.90
C GLU A 45 2.89 15.72 -17.36
N THR A 46 4.02 16.25 -16.87
CA THR A 46 4.28 16.40 -15.43
C THR A 46 4.78 17.82 -15.14
N GLN A 47 4.06 18.54 -14.32
CA GLN A 47 4.32 19.93 -13.95
C GLN A 47 4.38 20.07 -12.43
N LEU A 48 5.32 20.89 -11.96
CA LEU A 48 5.37 21.39 -10.59
C LEU A 48 4.89 22.84 -10.58
N SER A 49 3.83 23.12 -9.85
CA SER A 49 3.38 24.47 -9.52
C SER A 49 3.78 24.79 -8.09
N THR A 50 4.48 25.88 -7.89
CA THR A 50 4.85 26.39 -6.57
C THR A 50 4.18 27.72 -6.35
N ASN A 51 3.32 27.83 -5.33
CA ASN A 51 2.60 29.03 -4.95
C ASN A 51 3.05 29.48 -3.55
N VAL A 52 3.30 30.76 -3.40
CA VAL A 52 3.50 31.39 -2.09
C VAL A 52 2.32 32.32 -1.85
N PHE A 53 1.62 32.13 -0.75
CA PHE A 53 0.42 32.88 -0.42
C PHE A 53 0.35 33.23 1.06
N TRP A 54 -0.39 34.32 1.36
CA TRP A 54 -0.73 34.66 2.75
C TRP A 54 -1.99 33.89 3.16
N SER A 55 -1.83 32.97 4.07
CA SER A 55 -2.98 32.18 4.57
C SER A 55 -3.80 33.00 5.55
N THR A 56 -5.06 33.24 5.21
CA THR A 56 -6.02 33.91 6.11
C THR A 56 -6.41 33.02 7.29
N ALA A 57 -6.39 31.70 7.11
CA ALA A 57 -6.75 30.74 8.16
C ALA A 57 -5.69 30.63 9.25
N TYR A 58 -4.41 30.80 8.90
CA TYR A 58 -3.28 30.66 9.83
C TYR A 58 -2.58 31.99 10.12
N SER A 59 -2.94 33.07 9.40
CA SER A 59 -2.33 34.40 9.50
C SER A 59 -0.80 34.37 9.35
N ASP A 60 -0.31 33.58 8.40
CA ASP A 60 1.11 33.46 8.10
C ASP A 60 1.39 33.19 6.61
N LEU A 61 2.65 33.18 6.23
CA LEU A 61 3.12 32.88 4.89
C LEU A 61 3.19 31.37 4.69
N ARG A 62 2.58 30.86 3.60
CA ARG A 62 2.55 29.46 3.23
C ARG A 62 3.11 29.25 1.83
N THR A 63 3.65 28.06 1.62
CA THR A 63 4.05 27.56 0.30
C THR A 63 3.29 26.30 -0.02
N GLU A 64 2.66 26.29 -1.18
CA GLU A 64 2.06 25.11 -1.78
C GLU A 64 2.95 24.61 -2.91
N ASN A 65 3.19 23.31 -2.94
CA ASN A 65 3.83 22.63 -4.07
C ASN A 65 2.85 21.58 -4.60
N LEU A 66 2.40 21.78 -5.82
CA LEU A 66 1.44 20.91 -6.50
C LEU A 66 2.13 20.20 -7.67
N ILE A 67 2.10 18.87 -7.68
CA ILE A 67 2.53 18.07 -8.82
C ILE A 67 1.29 17.69 -9.62
N THR A 68 1.19 18.17 -10.84
CA THR A 68 0.16 17.78 -11.80
C THR A 68 0.74 16.75 -12.76
N TYR A 69 0.07 15.62 -12.89
CA TYR A 69 0.47 14.51 -13.75
C TYR A 69 -0.72 14.04 -14.59
N THR A 70 -0.50 13.86 -15.88
CA THR A 70 -1.46 13.21 -16.79
C THR A 70 -0.91 11.85 -17.18
N PRO A 71 -1.70 10.75 -17.06
CA PRO A 71 -1.27 9.40 -17.44
C PRO A 71 -0.71 9.36 -18.85
N ASN A 72 0.49 8.79 -19.01
CA ASN A 72 1.20 8.68 -20.27
C ASN A 72 2.11 7.45 -20.29
N LYS A 73 2.83 7.21 -21.41
CA LYS A 73 3.67 6.02 -21.59
C LYS A 73 5.12 6.20 -21.08
N THR A 74 5.50 7.39 -20.66
CA THR A 74 6.91 7.73 -20.32
C THR A 74 7.12 7.99 -18.84
N VAL A 75 6.05 8.36 -18.12
CA VAL A 75 6.07 8.57 -16.66
C VAL A 75 5.01 7.71 -16.02
N THR A 76 5.37 6.93 -15.04
CA THR A 76 4.46 6.05 -14.30
C THR A 76 4.54 6.38 -12.82
N PRO A 77 3.41 6.64 -12.14
CA PRO A 77 3.41 6.76 -10.69
C PRO A 77 3.65 5.39 -10.06
N MET A 78 4.42 5.37 -8.98
CA MET A 78 4.70 4.17 -8.21
C MET A 78 4.68 4.47 -6.72
N VAL A 79 4.44 3.45 -5.91
CA VAL A 79 4.53 3.50 -4.46
C VAL A 79 5.82 2.84 -4.04
N THR A 80 6.61 3.50 -3.20
CA THR A 80 7.86 2.96 -2.66
C THR A 80 7.96 3.24 -1.16
N TYR A 81 8.82 2.52 -0.50
CA TYR A 81 9.23 2.72 0.88
C TYR A 81 10.78 2.60 0.95
N GLY A 82 11.38 2.69 2.13
CA GLY A 82 12.82 2.49 2.29
C GLY A 82 13.24 1.02 2.04
N ASP A 83 14.39 0.62 2.55
CA ASP A 83 14.92 -0.74 2.38
C ASP A 83 13.99 -1.81 2.97
N VAL A 84 13.24 -1.45 4.02
CA VAL A 84 12.18 -2.27 4.63
C VAL A 84 10.99 -1.41 4.99
N LEU A 85 9.83 -2.04 5.20
CA LEU A 85 8.55 -1.36 5.40
C LEU A 85 8.56 -0.35 6.57
N THR A 86 9.29 -0.65 7.66
CA THR A 86 9.37 0.22 8.84
C THR A 86 10.54 1.23 8.77
N ASP A 87 11.23 1.31 7.65
CA ASP A 87 12.26 2.31 7.45
C ASP A 87 11.64 3.72 7.35
N ARG A 88 12.37 4.71 7.87
CA ARG A 88 11.95 6.13 7.90
C ARG A 88 12.79 6.95 6.96
N SER A 89 12.95 6.46 5.76
CA SER A 89 13.70 7.14 4.71
C SER A 89 13.01 8.43 4.25
N SER A 90 13.79 9.43 3.90
CA SER A 90 13.28 10.62 3.27
C SER A 90 12.86 10.35 1.82
N VAL A 91 11.96 11.16 1.26
CA VAL A 91 11.57 11.09 -0.16
C VAL A 91 12.80 11.15 -1.07
N ALA A 92 13.81 11.98 -0.73
CA ALA A 92 15.04 12.08 -1.49
C ALA A 92 15.87 10.78 -1.44
N ALA A 93 15.95 10.11 -0.28
CA ALA A 93 16.66 8.84 -0.16
C ALA A 93 15.95 7.73 -0.95
N MET A 94 14.61 7.66 -0.85
CA MET A 94 13.81 6.70 -1.64
C MET A 94 13.98 6.95 -3.15
N ALA A 95 14.02 8.21 -3.60
CA ALA A 95 14.29 8.56 -4.99
C ALA A 95 15.68 8.07 -5.43
N SER A 96 16.71 8.26 -4.60
CA SER A 96 18.06 7.79 -4.90
C SER A 96 18.16 6.26 -4.98
N ASN A 97 17.41 5.54 -4.14
CA ASN A 97 17.34 4.07 -4.22
C ASN A 97 16.73 3.62 -5.56
N LEU A 98 15.62 4.22 -5.97
CA LEU A 98 14.99 3.93 -7.27
C LEU A 98 15.92 4.27 -8.45
N GLU A 99 16.68 5.38 -8.36
CA GLU A 99 17.64 5.75 -9.40
C GLU A 99 18.80 4.74 -9.48
N ALA A 100 19.22 4.16 -8.35
CA ALA A 100 20.22 3.09 -8.32
C ALA A 100 19.70 1.79 -8.96
N GLU A 101 18.39 1.55 -8.95
CA GLU A 101 17.70 0.46 -9.63
C GLU A 101 17.49 0.72 -11.14
N GLY A 102 17.84 1.92 -11.62
CA GLY A 102 17.77 2.28 -13.04
C GLY A 102 16.52 3.12 -13.42
N TYR A 103 15.69 3.51 -12.47
CA TYR A 103 14.60 4.45 -12.71
C TYR A 103 15.14 5.87 -12.82
N ARG A 104 14.39 6.74 -13.48
CA ARG A 104 14.60 8.18 -13.47
C ARG A 104 13.46 8.83 -12.68
N VAL A 105 13.71 9.22 -11.46
CA VAL A 105 12.68 9.87 -10.63
C VAL A 105 12.51 11.32 -11.08
N VAL A 106 11.29 11.70 -11.45
CA VAL A 106 10.96 13.08 -11.90
C VAL A 106 10.33 13.92 -10.82
N ALA A 107 9.58 13.31 -9.90
CA ALA A 107 8.97 13.96 -8.75
C ALA A 107 8.66 12.92 -7.66
N GLY A 108 8.49 13.36 -6.43
CA GLY A 108 8.10 12.52 -5.31
C GLY A 108 7.38 13.31 -4.23
N ILE A 109 6.46 12.63 -3.55
CA ILE A 109 5.74 13.18 -2.40
C ILE A 109 5.63 12.08 -1.34
N ASN A 110 5.73 12.43 -0.07
CA ASN A 110 5.44 11.49 1.01
C ASN A 110 3.93 11.14 1.02
N GLY A 111 3.67 9.86 1.27
CA GLY A 111 2.31 9.31 1.26
C GLY A 111 1.70 9.18 2.66
N ASP A 112 1.70 7.96 3.19
CA ASP A 112 0.96 7.60 4.39
C ASP A 112 1.52 8.19 5.70
N PHE A 113 0.66 8.24 6.72
CA PHE A 113 1.08 8.42 8.11
C PHE A 113 1.68 7.13 8.67
N TYR A 114 2.61 7.25 9.59
CA TYR A 114 3.26 6.12 10.24
C TYR A 114 3.45 6.36 11.74
N ASN A 115 3.61 5.29 12.49
CA ASN A 115 3.97 5.38 13.90
C ASN A 115 5.42 5.88 14.02
N VAL A 116 5.60 7.09 14.56
CA VAL A 116 6.91 7.76 14.62
C VAL A 116 7.95 7.02 15.46
N SER A 117 7.55 6.16 16.39
CA SER A 117 8.47 5.38 17.22
C SER A 117 8.94 4.10 16.53
N THR A 118 8.09 3.48 15.72
CA THR A 118 8.37 2.16 15.09
C THR A 118 8.61 2.24 13.60
N GLY A 119 8.24 3.33 12.92
CA GLY A 119 8.25 3.44 11.46
C GLY A 119 7.08 2.72 10.78
N LEU A 120 6.20 2.05 11.53
CA LEU A 120 5.14 1.21 10.98
C LEU A 120 4.07 2.04 10.26
N PRO A 121 3.79 1.81 8.97
CA PRO A 121 2.72 2.48 8.25
C PRO A 121 1.35 2.23 8.89
N ILE A 122 0.51 3.27 8.95
CA ILE A 122 -0.84 3.15 9.50
C ILE A 122 -1.78 2.54 8.47
N GLY A 123 -1.73 2.99 7.23
CA GLY A 123 -2.62 2.58 6.16
C GLY A 123 -2.14 1.38 5.35
N LEU A 124 -2.80 1.21 4.21
CA LEU A 124 -2.48 0.20 3.21
C LEU A 124 -1.20 0.59 2.46
N VAL A 125 -0.30 -0.39 2.29
CA VAL A 125 0.85 -0.26 1.39
C VAL A 125 0.84 -1.42 0.40
N VAL A 126 0.78 -1.09 -0.88
CA VAL A 126 0.88 -2.04 -2.00
C VAL A 126 1.94 -1.50 -2.96
N THR A 127 2.94 -2.30 -3.27
CA THR A 127 3.97 -1.99 -4.27
C THR A 127 4.02 -3.10 -5.30
N ASP A 128 4.01 -2.75 -6.58
CA ASP A 128 4.03 -3.71 -7.70
C ASP A 128 2.93 -4.78 -7.61
N GLY A 129 1.77 -4.39 -7.08
CA GLY A 129 0.64 -5.29 -6.84
C GLY A 129 0.74 -6.15 -5.58
N ILE A 130 1.88 -6.13 -4.87
CA ILE A 130 2.12 -6.95 -3.67
C ILE A 130 1.70 -6.18 -2.42
N LEU A 131 0.92 -6.84 -1.57
CA LEU A 131 0.50 -6.32 -0.28
C LEU A 131 1.66 -6.31 0.71
N ARG A 132 2.12 -5.12 1.08
CA ARG A 132 3.20 -4.93 2.05
C ARG A 132 2.67 -4.65 3.45
N SER A 133 1.54 -3.96 3.55
CA SER A 133 0.89 -3.64 4.84
C SER A 133 -0.61 -3.55 4.67
N SER A 134 -1.37 -4.17 5.56
CA SER A 134 -2.83 -4.17 5.52
C SER A 134 -3.43 -2.78 5.71
N ASP A 135 -4.63 -2.61 5.20
CA ASP A 135 -5.45 -1.41 5.42
C ASP A 135 -5.87 -1.26 6.89
N ALA A 136 -6.24 -0.04 7.25
CA ALA A 136 -6.78 0.30 8.57
C ALA A 136 -8.12 1.07 8.43
N GLY A 137 -8.83 0.86 7.32
CA GLY A 137 -10.13 1.48 7.04
C GLY A 137 -10.06 2.97 6.65
N TYR A 138 -8.89 3.48 6.29
CA TYR A 138 -8.70 4.84 5.79
C TYR A 138 -8.84 4.92 4.27
N TYR A 139 -9.00 6.14 3.76
CA TYR A 139 -8.89 6.37 2.32
C TYR A 139 -7.45 6.12 1.86
N ALA A 140 -7.34 5.51 0.69
CA ALA A 140 -6.06 5.30 0.02
C ALA A 140 -6.15 5.77 -1.43
N ILE A 141 -5.04 6.26 -1.96
CA ILE A 141 -4.85 6.48 -3.38
C ILE A 141 -4.10 5.29 -3.96
N GLY A 142 -4.57 4.77 -5.08
CA GLY A 142 -3.90 3.71 -5.82
C GLY A 142 -3.67 4.13 -7.26
N PHE A 143 -2.66 3.57 -7.89
CA PHE A 143 -2.34 3.79 -9.30
C PHE A 143 -2.45 2.47 -10.05
N ARG A 144 -3.14 2.50 -11.19
CA ARG A 144 -3.22 1.36 -12.11
C ARG A 144 -1.98 1.31 -13.01
N ALA A 145 -1.79 0.19 -13.67
CA ALA A 145 -0.68 0.00 -14.61
C ALA A 145 -0.68 1.00 -15.78
N ASP A 146 -1.84 1.58 -16.13
CA ASP A 146 -1.97 2.64 -17.12
C ASP A 146 -1.67 4.04 -16.58
N GLY A 147 -1.30 4.15 -15.29
CA GLY A 147 -1.00 5.39 -14.60
C GLY A 147 -2.23 6.13 -14.05
N THR A 148 -3.44 5.63 -14.29
CA THR A 148 -4.64 6.27 -13.75
C THR A 148 -4.75 6.08 -12.23
N ALA A 149 -5.15 7.15 -11.54
CA ALA A 149 -5.35 7.12 -10.10
C ALA A 149 -6.77 6.68 -9.73
N VAL A 150 -6.89 5.99 -8.62
CA VAL A 150 -8.16 5.66 -7.95
C VAL A 150 -8.09 6.09 -6.49
N LEU A 151 -9.18 6.61 -5.96
CA LEU A 151 -9.30 7.00 -4.56
C LEU A 151 -10.49 6.24 -3.94
N GLY A 152 -10.26 5.62 -2.80
CA GLY A 152 -11.32 4.87 -2.11
C GLY A 152 -10.90 4.38 -0.73
N LYS A 153 -11.79 3.65 -0.09
CA LYS A 153 -11.47 2.88 1.12
C LYS A 153 -11.31 1.42 0.72
N PRO A 154 -10.07 0.94 0.55
CA PRO A 154 -9.84 -0.46 0.24
C PRO A 154 -10.22 -1.33 1.44
N SER A 155 -10.57 -2.58 1.15
CA SER A 155 -10.75 -3.62 2.16
C SER A 155 -10.08 -4.88 1.63
N VAL A 156 -8.94 -5.21 2.20
CA VAL A 156 -8.19 -6.41 1.85
C VAL A 156 -8.51 -7.50 2.85
N LYS A 157 -8.92 -8.67 2.35
CA LYS A 157 -9.17 -9.84 3.16
C LYS A 157 -8.15 -10.93 2.83
N ILE A 158 -7.66 -11.60 3.85
CA ILE A 158 -6.75 -12.72 3.69
C ILE A 158 -7.32 -13.91 4.46
N SER A 159 -7.45 -15.02 3.80
CA SER A 159 -7.74 -16.31 4.42
C SER A 159 -6.52 -17.20 4.35
N ALA A 160 -6.28 -17.96 5.40
CA ALA A 160 -5.26 -19.00 5.47
C ALA A 160 -5.94 -20.36 5.64
N ASP A 161 -5.80 -21.24 4.66
CA ASP A 161 -6.01 -22.65 4.82
C ASP A 161 -4.75 -23.21 5.48
N LEU A 162 -4.91 -23.79 6.68
CA LEU A 162 -3.78 -24.19 7.53
C LEU A 162 -3.21 -25.57 7.17
N GLY A 163 -3.71 -26.20 6.11
CA GLY A 163 -3.20 -27.46 5.59
C GLY A 163 -3.49 -28.68 6.45
N TYR A 164 -4.53 -28.62 7.29
CA TYR A 164 -5.03 -29.77 8.03
C TYR A 164 -6.54 -29.66 8.31
N ALA A 165 -7.16 -30.80 8.51
CA ALA A 165 -8.57 -30.89 8.82
C ALA A 165 -8.79 -31.22 10.29
N VAL A 166 -9.91 -30.76 10.83
CA VAL A 166 -10.36 -31.06 12.18
C VAL A 166 -11.68 -31.82 12.13
N ASP A 167 -11.90 -32.75 13.07
CA ASP A 167 -13.19 -33.40 13.26
C ASP A 167 -14.20 -32.37 13.80
N ASP A 168 -15.32 -32.22 13.14
CA ASP A 168 -16.39 -31.29 13.51
C ASP A 168 -17.31 -31.86 14.63
N GLY A 169 -16.99 -33.03 15.18
CA GLY A 169 -17.76 -33.72 16.18
C GLY A 169 -18.93 -34.56 15.63
N SER A 170 -19.16 -34.53 14.32
CA SER A 170 -20.17 -35.36 13.63
C SER A 170 -19.59 -36.59 12.95
N GLY A 171 -18.28 -36.79 13.03
CA GLY A 171 -17.52 -37.81 12.29
C GLY A 171 -17.12 -37.37 10.89
N SER A 172 -17.33 -36.07 10.56
CA SER A 172 -16.83 -35.45 9.34
C SER A 172 -15.60 -34.60 9.66
N THR A 173 -14.67 -34.53 8.69
CA THR A 173 -13.50 -33.65 8.80
C THR A 173 -13.70 -32.42 7.92
N THR A 174 -13.33 -31.24 8.44
CA THR A 174 -13.38 -29.98 7.70
C THR A 174 -12.00 -29.34 7.71
N GLU A 175 -11.55 -28.85 6.55
CA GLU A 175 -10.31 -28.08 6.42
C GLU A 175 -10.34 -26.85 7.31
N LEU A 176 -9.22 -26.58 7.99
CA LEU A 176 -9.14 -25.50 8.94
C LEU A 176 -8.70 -24.20 8.27
N ILE A 177 -9.69 -23.41 7.89
CA ILE A 177 -9.48 -22.07 7.32
C ILE A 177 -9.60 -21.01 8.41
N ARG A 178 -8.70 -20.06 8.41
CA ARG A 178 -8.69 -18.91 9.34
C ARG A 178 -8.52 -17.59 8.58
N SER A 179 -9.21 -16.56 9.06
CA SER A 179 -8.94 -15.19 8.59
C SER A 179 -7.65 -14.66 9.20
N VAL A 180 -6.84 -14.01 8.38
CA VAL A 180 -5.68 -13.25 8.82
C VAL A 180 -6.12 -11.81 9.11
N ALA A 181 -5.85 -11.33 10.31
CA ALA A 181 -6.27 -10.01 10.75
C ALA A 181 -5.48 -8.89 10.06
N ALA A 182 -4.19 -9.10 9.86
CA ALA A 182 -3.35 -8.11 9.20
C ALA A 182 -2.00 -8.70 8.72
N VAL A 183 -1.40 -8.02 7.73
CA VAL A 183 -0.04 -8.23 7.25
C VAL A 183 0.84 -7.09 7.73
N ASN A 184 1.99 -7.43 8.30
CA ASN A 184 3.02 -6.48 8.73
C ASN A 184 2.47 -5.34 9.60
N LYS A 185 1.64 -5.68 10.58
CA LYS A 185 1.09 -4.78 11.60
C LYS A 185 1.48 -5.25 13.00
N ALA A 186 1.33 -4.37 13.97
CA ALA A 186 1.50 -4.74 15.38
C ALA A 186 0.52 -5.85 15.76
N ARG A 187 1.05 -6.97 16.33
CA ARG A 187 0.24 -8.09 16.78
C ARG A 187 -0.58 -7.71 18.01
N THR A 188 -1.86 -8.01 17.99
CA THR A 188 -2.78 -7.85 19.12
C THR A 188 -3.19 -9.22 19.69
N ASN A 189 -4.03 -9.22 20.73
CA ASN A 189 -4.56 -10.43 21.35
C ASN A 189 -5.73 -11.04 20.57
N SER A 190 -6.09 -10.49 19.39
CA SER A 190 -7.19 -11.02 18.61
C SER A 190 -6.77 -11.19 17.13
N GLY A 191 -6.86 -12.42 16.65
CA GLY A 191 -6.60 -12.75 15.25
C GLY A 191 -5.22 -13.35 14.97
N LEU A 192 -5.04 -13.72 13.72
CA LEU A 192 -3.77 -14.16 13.16
C LEU A 192 -3.11 -12.99 12.43
N PHE A 193 -1.81 -12.88 12.54
CA PHE A 193 -0.99 -11.86 11.91
C PHE A 193 0.03 -12.53 11.00
N LEU A 194 0.27 -11.94 9.85
CA LEU A 194 1.19 -12.44 8.87
C LEU A 194 2.38 -11.48 8.76
N TYR A 195 3.60 -12.01 8.79
CA TYR A 195 4.82 -11.23 8.69
C TYR A 195 5.68 -11.73 7.54
N THR A 196 6.27 -10.78 6.82
CA THR A 196 7.17 -11.03 5.68
C THR A 196 8.58 -10.51 5.99
N TYR A 197 9.55 -10.96 5.19
CA TYR A 197 10.96 -10.58 5.32
C TYR A 197 11.17 -9.06 5.32
N ASP A 198 10.44 -8.33 4.46
CA ASP A 198 10.58 -6.89 4.30
C ASP A 198 9.95 -6.06 5.43
N PHE A 199 9.43 -6.71 6.46
CA PHE A 199 8.71 -6.00 7.54
C PHE A 199 9.60 -4.98 8.26
N ASN A 200 10.78 -5.38 8.73
CA ASN A 200 11.70 -4.51 9.45
C ASN A 200 13.16 -4.91 9.24
N ALA A 201 14.09 -4.01 9.54
CA ALA A 201 15.53 -4.19 9.29
C ALA A 201 16.18 -5.35 10.07
N LYS A 202 15.50 -5.94 11.05
CA LYS A 202 15.99 -7.15 11.73
C LYS A 202 15.44 -8.42 11.10
N HIS A 203 14.58 -8.31 10.11
CA HIS A 203 13.89 -9.41 9.45
C HIS A 203 13.25 -10.37 10.48
N THR A 204 12.41 -9.82 11.33
CA THR A 204 11.74 -10.56 12.41
C THR A 204 10.26 -10.16 12.49
N THR A 205 9.48 -10.90 13.28
CA THR A 205 8.09 -10.53 13.60
C THR A 205 7.99 -9.20 14.36
N GLY A 206 9.08 -8.69 14.95
CA GLY A 206 9.12 -7.41 15.67
C GLY A 206 8.19 -7.35 16.89
N THR A 207 7.72 -8.49 17.37
CA THR A 207 6.77 -8.61 18.48
C THR A 207 7.45 -8.49 19.84
N THR A 208 6.73 -8.01 20.85
CA THR A 208 7.23 -7.79 22.22
C THR A 208 6.67 -8.79 23.23
N GLU A 209 5.66 -9.55 22.85
CA GLU A 209 5.01 -10.54 23.68
C GLU A 209 5.16 -11.93 23.07
N ASN A 210 5.12 -12.97 23.92
CA ASN A 210 5.14 -14.35 23.43
C ASN A 210 3.98 -14.63 22.48
N GLY A 211 4.20 -15.52 21.55
CA GLY A 211 3.21 -15.95 20.58
C GLY A 211 3.47 -17.35 20.07
N VAL A 212 2.48 -17.90 19.41
CA VAL A 212 2.58 -19.11 18.61
C VAL A 212 2.85 -18.67 17.18
N ASN A 213 3.96 -19.09 16.61
CA ASN A 213 4.45 -18.67 15.31
C ASN A 213 4.65 -19.90 14.41
N ALA A 214 3.89 -19.99 13.33
CA ALA A 214 4.11 -20.99 12.29
C ALA A 214 5.02 -20.35 11.21
N VAL A 215 6.20 -20.92 11.06
CA VAL A 215 7.17 -20.54 10.04
C VAL A 215 6.92 -21.37 8.80
N CYS A 216 6.64 -20.72 7.69
CA CYS A 216 6.30 -21.38 6.44
C CYS A 216 7.24 -20.91 5.32
N ALA A 217 7.85 -21.86 4.61
CA ALA A 217 8.62 -21.57 3.39
C ALA A 217 7.67 -21.37 2.22
N ILE A 218 7.82 -20.27 1.51
CA ILE A 218 7.02 -19.97 0.31
C ILE A 218 7.47 -20.90 -0.81
N GLU A 219 6.54 -21.66 -1.38
CA GLU A 219 6.80 -22.55 -2.52
C GLU A 219 6.34 -21.92 -3.84
N GLN A 220 5.25 -21.14 -3.79
CA GLN A 220 4.69 -20.52 -4.97
C GLN A 220 3.85 -19.28 -4.63
N GLY A 221 3.89 -18.30 -5.54
CA GLY A 221 3.06 -17.09 -5.48
C GLY A 221 3.63 -15.99 -4.60
N GLU A 222 2.90 -14.89 -4.57
CA GLU A 222 3.21 -13.68 -3.80
C GLU A 222 1.92 -13.15 -3.17
N LEU A 223 2.02 -12.36 -2.11
CA LEU A 223 0.87 -11.73 -1.46
C LEU A 223 0.27 -10.60 -2.33
N ALA A 224 0.01 -10.88 -3.60
CA ALA A 224 -0.62 -9.93 -4.50
C ALA A 224 -2.14 -9.93 -4.34
N ILE A 225 -2.78 -8.78 -4.58
CA ILE A 225 -4.24 -8.67 -4.53
C ILE A 225 -4.87 -9.55 -5.62
N GLY A 226 -5.80 -10.41 -5.21
CA GLY A 226 -6.45 -11.38 -6.10
C GLY A 226 -5.64 -12.64 -6.37
N SER A 227 -4.58 -12.91 -5.60
CA SER A 227 -3.72 -14.07 -5.76
C SER A 227 -3.76 -15.03 -4.57
N THR A 228 -3.04 -16.13 -4.74
CA THR A 228 -2.83 -17.16 -3.73
C THR A 228 -1.34 -17.42 -3.55
N VAL A 229 -0.91 -17.57 -2.30
CA VAL A 229 0.44 -18.00 -1.94
C VAL A 229 0.36 -19.38 -1.35
N THR A 230 1.16 -20.30 -1.87
CA THR A 230 1.34 -21.64 -1.31
C THR A 230 2.67 -21.70 -0.56
N ALA A 231 2.64 -22.16 0.66
CA ALA A 231 3.81 -22.29 1.52
C ALA A 231 3.77 -23.61 2.30
N ARG A 232 4.91 -24.06 2.77
CA ARG A 232 5.06 -25.30 3.55
C ARG A 232 5.46 -24.99 4.97
N VAL A 233 4.80 -25.58 5.95
CA VAL A 233 5.13 -25.45 7.37
C VAL A 233 6.50 -26.08 7.64
N GLU A 234 7.48 -25.29 8.01
CA GLU A 234 8.79 -25.79 8.42
C GLU A 234 8.86 -26.12 9.91
N ARG A 235 8.25 -25.27 10.73
CA ARG A 235 8.18 -25.43 12.17
C ARG A 235 7.09 -24.56 12.79
N VAL A 236 6.65 -24.94 13.96
CA VAL A 236 5.84 -24.10 14.85
C VAL A 236 6.64 -23.87 16.14
N GLU A 237 6.75 -22.63 16.57
CA GLU A 237 7.52 -22.26 17.75
C GLU A 237 6.72 -21.30 18.64
N GLU A 238 6.97 -21.40 19.95
CA GLU A 238 6.40 -20.47 20.93
C GLU A 238 7.49 -19.55 21.45
N THR A 239 7.53 -18.35 20.90
CA THR A 239 8.57 -17.36 21.21
C THR A 239 8.05 -15.95 21.07
N THR A 240 8.77 -14.99 21.69
CA THR A 240 8.45 -13.57 21.57
C THR A 240 8.72 -13.05 20.16
N VAL A 241 9.85 -13.41 19.56
CA VAL A 241 10.31 -12.92 18.26
C VAL A 241 10.79 -14.07 17.41
N THR A 242 10.29 -14.15 16.19
CA THR A 242 10.72 -15.13 15.17
C THR A 242 11.47 -14.41 14.04
N SER A 243 12.62 -14.95 13.65
CA SER A 243 13.38 -14.51 12.47
C SER A 243 12.70 -14.99 11.20
N ILE A 244 12.77 -14.16 10.15
CA ILE A 244 12.15 -14.41 8.84
C ILE A 244 13.26 -14.46 7.79
N GLN A 245 13.31 -15.49 6.96
CA GLN A 245 14.19 -15.56 5.80
C GLN A 245 13.48 -14.98 4.55
N PRO A 246 14.23 -14.64 3.48
CA PRO A 246 13.64 -14.02 2.28
C PRO A 246 12.52 -14.83 1.64
N ASP A 247 12.55 -16.14 1.76
CA ASP A 247 11.59 -17.11 1.22
C ASP A 247 10.56 -17.58 2.26
N GLN A 248 10.47 -16.91 3.41
CA GLN A 248 9.57 -17.29 4.50
C GLN A 248 8.44 -16.27 4.73
N ILE A 249 7.36 -16.80 5.24
CA ILE A 249 6.22 -16.08 5.78
C ILE A 249 5.89 -16.63 7.16
N ILE A 250 5.60 -15.75 8.13
CA ILE A 250 5.27 -16.18 9.49
C ILE A 250 3.79 -15.90 9.75
N LEU A 251 3.04 -16.95 10.09
CA LEU A 251 1.69 -16.80 10.62
C LEU A 251 1.75 -16.86 12.14
N SER A 252 1.24 -15.83 12.81
CA SER A 252 1.49 -15.57 14.22
C SER A 252 0.21 -15.25 14.99
N ALA A 253 0.05 -15.85 16.16
CA ALA A 253 -0.96 -15.50 17.17
C ALA A 253 -0.28 -15.04 18.47
N ASN A 254 -0.84 -14.05 19.16
CA ASN A 254 -0.38 -13.73 20.51
C ASN A 254 -0.66 -14.92 21.45
N ALA A 255 0.24 -15.21 22.39
CA ALA A 255 0.04 -16.29 23.35
C ALA A 255 -1.22 -16.12 24.24
N ASN A 256 -1.64 -14.87 24.44
CA ASN A 256 -2.85 -14.50 25.17
C ASN A 256 -4.10 -14.40 24.26
N ALA A 257 -3.98 -14.72 22.96
CA ALA A 257 -5.12 -14.78 22.07
C ALA A 257 -6.01 -15.99 22.40
N ASP A 258 -7.25 -15.93 21.90
CA ASP A 258 -8.19 -17.04 22.04
C ASP A 258 -7.58 -18.36 21.53
N ALA A 259 -7.94 -19.47 22.21
CA ALA A 259 -7.53 -20.81 21.83
C ALA A 259 -7.90 -21.18 20.38
N TYR A 260 -8.92 -20.55 19.82
CA TYR A 260 -9.31 -20.65 18.42
C TYR A 260 -8.15 -20.29 17.46
N TYR A 261 -7.30 -19.32 17.83
CA TYR A 261 -6.13 -18.93 17.02
C TYR A 261 -4.87 -19.67 17.44
N THR A 262 -4.59 -19.73 18.74
CA THR A 262 -3.34 -20.33 19.24
C THR A 262 -3.27 -21.82 18.99
N ASN A 263 -4.37 -22.58 19.23
CA ASN A 263 -4.41 -24.02 18.95
C ASN A 263 -4.42 -24.30 17.44
N ALA A 264 -5.02 -23.42 16.65
CA ALA A 264 -4.97 -23.55 15.20
C ALA A 264 -3.52 -23.59 14.69
N LEU A 265 -2.64 -22.74 15.23
CA LEU A 265 -1.23 -22.76 14.85
C LEU A 265 -0.43 -23.89 15.52
N ARG A 266 -0.67 -24.17 16.81
CA ARG A 266 0.04 -25.27 17.52
C ARG A 266 -0.13 -26.63 16.86
N ASN A 267 -1.30 -26.86 16.28
CA ASN A 267 -1.65 -28.13 15.68
C ASN A 267 -1.28 -28.24 14.19
N MET A 268 -0.66 -27.22 13.61
CA MET A 268 -0.21 -27.29 12.23
C MET A 268 0.87 -28.35 12.05
N PRO A 269 0.67 -29.35 11.20
CA PRO A 269 1.66 -30.38 10.98
C PRO A 269 2.87 -29.81 10.22
N VAL A 270 4.08 -30.09 10.71
CA VAL A 270 5.31 -29.78 9.98
C VAL A 270 5.31 -30.56 8.65
N GLY A 271 5.61 -29.85 7.57
CA GLY A 271 5.56 -30.38 6.21
C GLY A 271 4.21 -30.26 5.51
N SER A 272 3.14 -29.80 6.20
CA SER A 272 1.87 -29.55 5.53
C SER A 272 1.93 -28.30 4.67
N GLU A 273 1.12 -28.27 3.62
CA GLU A 273 0.94 -27.11 2.76
C GLU A 273 -0.06 -26.15 3.38
N VAL A 274 0.28 -24.86 3.37
CA VAL A 274 -0.59 -23.77 3.80
C VAL A 274 -0.86 -22.87 2.61
N THR A 275 -2.11 -22.44 2.44
CA THR A 275 -2.51 -21.60 1.34
C THR A 275 -3.08 -20.28 1.86
N PHE A 276 -2.47 -19.15 1.44
CA PHE A 276 -2.97 -17.81 1.74
C PHE A 276 -3.66 -17.23 0.51
N THR A 277 -4.94 -16.88 0.63
CA THR A 277 -5.69 -16.23 -0.45
C THR A 277 -5.95 -14.77 -0.09
N VAL A 278 -5.56 -13.85 -0.98
CA VAL A 278 -5.70 -12.39 -0.82
C VAL A 278 -6.82 -11.88 -1.73
N THR A 279 -7.83 -11.22 -1.18
CA THR A 279 -8.99 -10.69 -1.92
C THR A 279 -9.35 -9.25 -1.53
#